data_4c451fa69e5182cd8c4e67afd9f51c00
#
_entry.id   4c451fa69e5182cd8c4e67afd9f51c00
#
_cell.length_a   1.000
_cell.length_b   1.000
_cell.length_c   1.000
_cell.angle_alpha   90.00
_cell.angle_beta   90.00
_cell.angle_gamma   90.00
#
_symmetry.space_group_name_H-M   'P 1'
#
loop_
_entity.id
_entity.type
_entity.pdbx_description
1 polymer ?
#
loop_
_entity_poly.entity_id
_entity_poly.type
_entity_poly.pdbx_seq_one_letter_code
_entity_poly.pdbx_strand_id
1 'polypeptide(L)'
;QRRLLSGFGGNPKVPREKWLDAQNPKHVAISLNGEPTLYTRLGEYMDLCHKHGMTTMLVTNGTLPKVLEKLDTLPTQLYVSVDAPNKQVFDEVCRPKWNSGAWEQFEKTIDLLPSLDTRIVCRHTLMKDVNMSDAHIKEFAALDNRADPDFIENKGYVFVGHSRENLAMENM
;
A
#
# COMPACT_ATOMS: atom_id res chain seq x y z
N GLN A 1 11.75 -2.67 18.80
CA GLN A 1 10.77 -3.56 19.43
C GLN A 1 10.81 -3.47 20.96
N ARG A 2 11.90 -3.83 21.66
CA ARG A 2 12.01 -3.76 23.14
C ARG A 2 11.58 -2.41 23.70
N ARG A 3 11.97 -1.31 23.04
CA ARG A 3 11.61 0.05 23.44
C ARG A 3 10.11 0.32 23.32
N LEU A 4 9.45 -0.19 22.27
CA LEU A 4 8.01 -0.04 22.06
C LEU A 4 7.19 -0.86 23.05
N LEU A 5 7.72 -1.98 23.54
CA LEU A 5 7.04 -2.87 24.48
C LEU A 5 7.37 -2.58 25.95
N SER A 6 8.26 -1.61 26.22
CA SER A 6 8.61 -1.23 27.58
C SER A 6 7.37 -0.69 28.33
N GLY A 7 7.18 -1.13 29.56
CA GLY A 7 6.03 -0.75 30.40
C GLY A 7 4.76 -1.59 30.21
N PHE A 8 4.63 -2.38 29.12
CA PHE A 8 3.44 -3.21 28.93
C PHE A 8 3.47 -4.52 29.71
N GLY A 9 4.66 -5.05 30.02
CA GLY A 9 4.79 -6.34 30.73
C GLY A 9 4.20 -6.41 32.15
N GLY A 10 4.07 -5.24 32.81
CA GLY A 10 3.44 -5.14 34.14
C GLY A 10 2.04 -4.55 34.13
N ASN A 11 1.47 -4.25 32.96
CA ASN A 11 0.15 -3.64 32.84
C ASN A 11 -0.94 -4.71 32.97
N PRO A 12 -1.82 -4.64 34.00
CA PRO A 12 -2.87 -5.64 34.22
C PRO A 12 -3.92 -5.71 33.11
N LYS A 13 -4.01 -4.67 32.26
CA LYS A 13 -4.91 -4.65 31.08
C LYS A 13 -4.33 -5.38 29.86
N VAL A 14 -3.05 -5.81 29.91
CA VAL A 14 -2.39 -6.51 28.83
C VAL A 14 -2.28 -8.00 29.20
N PRO A 15 -2.97 -8.90 28.47
CA PRO A 15 -2.81 -10.33 28.68
C PRO A 15 -1.35 -10.75 28.51
N ARG A 16 -0.84 -11.51 29.48
CA ARG A 16 0.58 -11.92 29.50
C ARG A 16 0.98 -12.67 28.21
N GLU A 17 0.11 -13.52 27.69
CA GLU A 17 0.33 -14.27 26.47
C GLU A 17 0.57 -13.34 25.26
N LYS A 18 -0.31 -12.35 25.06
CA LYS A 18 -0.14 -11.35 23.99
C LYS A 18 1.13 -10.52 24.12
N TRP A 19 1.54 -10.23 25.37
CA TRP A 19 2.81 -9.54 25.60
C TRP A 19 4.01 -10.41 25.25
N LEU A 20 3.96 -11.71 25.55
CA LEU A 20 5.01 -12.68 25.17
C LEU A 20 5.08 -12.84 23.65
N ASP A 21 3.94 -12.98 22.96
CA ASP A 21 3.87 -13.06 21.50
C ASP A 21 4.46 -11.81 20.84
N ALA A 22 4.17 -10.64 21.38
CA ALA A 22 4.70 -9.38 20.88
C ALA A 22 6.25 -9.26 20.98
N GLN A 23 6.92 -10.11 21.77
CA GLN A 23 8.38 -10.16 21.81
C GLN A 23 8.98 -10.78 20.54
N ASN A 24 8.20 -11.57 19.79
CA ASN A 24 8.61 -12.29 18.59
C ASN A 24 7.70 -11.96 17.39
N PRO A 25 7.77 -10.72 16.83
CA PRO A 25 6.95 -10.36 15.68
C PRO A 25 7.28 -11.26 14.50
N LYS A 26 6.24 -11.68 13.77
CA LYS A 26 6.35 -12.53 12.59
C LYS A 26 6.17 -11.76 11.28
N HIS A 27 5.57 -10.59 11.35
CA HIS A 27 5.20 -9.79 10.18
C HIS A 27 5.59 -8.33 10.37
N VAL A 28 6.07 -7.70 9.30
CA VAL A 28 6.39 -6.28 9.25
C VAL A 28 5.58 -5.62 8.13
N ALA A 29 4.73 -4.67 8.50
CA ALA A 29 4.04 -3.82 7.53
C ALA A 29 4.83 -2.53 7.33
N ILE A 30 5.29 -2.30 6.11
CA ILE A 30 5.99 -1.09 5.69
C ILE A 30 4.95 -0.19 5.03
N SER A 31 4.30 0.63 5.87
CA SER A 31 3.09 1.39 5.52
C SER A 31 2.90 2.57 6.47
N LEU A 32 1.78 3.25 6.40
CA LEU A 32 1.20 4.31 7.21
C LEU A 32 1.50 5.73 6.71
N ASN A 33 2.72 6.22 6.83
CA ASN A 33 3.06 7.61 6.48
C ASN A 33 4.09 7.67 5.38
N GLY A 34 3.82 8.51 4.37
CA GLY A 34 4.71 8.72 3.24
C GLY A 34 4.70 7.55 2.25
N GLU A 35 5.65 7.60 1.33
CA GLU A 35 5.85 6.58 0.29
C GLU A 35 7.10 5.77 0.62
N PRO A 36 6.97 4.49 0.98
CA PRO A 36 8.12 3.67 1.37
C PRO A 36 9.19 3.51 0.29
N THR A 37 8.83 3.55 -0.98
CA THR A 37 9.78 3.44 -2.09
C THR A 37 10.74 4.64 -2.20
N LEU A 38 10.50 5.72 -1.45
CA LEU A 38 11.47 6.80 -1.28
C LEU A 38 12.64 6.45 -0.35
N TYR A 39 12.51 5.37 0.45
CA TYR A 39 13.58 4.96 1.34
C TYR A 39 14.66 4.21 0.58
N THR A 40 15.84 4.81 0.46
CA THR A 40 16.94 4.31 -0.38
C THR A 40 17.51 2.94 0.02
N ARG A 41 17.27 2.49 1.25
CA ARG A 41 17.72 1.20 1.77
C ARG A 41 16.56 0.22 2.01
N LEU A 42 15.48 0.35 1.24
CA LEU A 42 14.27 -0.45 1.40
C LEU A 42 14.53 -1.95 1.22
N GLY A 43 15.26 -2.33 0.16
CA GLY A 43 15.64 -3.74 -0.10
C GLY A 43 16.46 -4.35 1.04
N GLU A 44 17.49 -3.63 1.52
CA GLU A 44 18.31 -4.08 2.66
C GLU A 44 17.48 -4.25 3.94
N TYR A 45 16.50 -3.35 4.18
CA TYR A 45 15.62 -3.47 5.32
C TYR A 45 14.73 -4.71 5.24
N MET A 46 14.16 -5.00 4.07
CA MET A 46 13.35 -6.20 3.86
C MET A 46 14.19 -7.47 3.98
N ASP A 47 15.40 -7.50 3.40
CA ASP A 47 16.34 -8.60 3.55
C ASP A 47 16.65 -8.89 5.03
N LEU A 48 16.91 -7.83 5.81
CA LEU A 48 17.13 -7.97 7.25
C LEU A 48 15.92 -8.59 7.97
N CYS A 49 14.71 -8.16 7.62
CA CYS A 49 13.48 -8.74 8.17
C CYS A 49 13.36 -10.24 7.82
N HIS A 50 13.61 -10.60 6.57
CA HIS A 50 13.56 -11.98 6.10
C HIS A 50 14.60 -12.86 6.79
N LYS A 51 15.84 -12.37 6.96
CA LYS A 51 16.90 -13.06 7.72
C LYS A 51 16.54 -13.30 9.18
N HIS A 52 15.64 -12.50 9.74
CA HIS A 52 15.10 -12.70 11.09
C HIS A 52 13.80 -13.53 11.12
N GLY A 53 13.45 -14.20 10.02
CA GLY A 53 12.27 -15.05 9.91
C GLY A 53 10.95 -14.31 9.90
N MET A 54 10.97 -13.02 9.56
CA MET A 54 9.75 -12.19 9.44
C MET A 54 9.34 -12.06 7.98
N THR A 55 8.04 -12.05 7.72
CA THR A 55 7.50 -11.66 6.42
C THR A 55 7.34 -10.14 6.34
N THR A 56 7.40 -9.59 5.13
CA THR A 56 7.24 -8.16 4.88
C THR A 56 6.04 -7.89 3.98
N MET A 57 5.27 -6.87 4.33
CA MET A 57 4.20 -6.31 3.51
C MET A 57 4.57 -4.86 3.17
N LEU A 58 4.80 -4.60 1.89
CA LEU A 58 5.09 -3.25 1.38
C LEU A 58 3.83 -2.65 0.79
N VAL A 59 3.47 -1.44 1.22
CA VAL A 59 2.35 -0.68 0.64
C VAL A 59 2.89 0.55 -0.07
N THR A 60 2.64 0.67 -1.37
CA THR A 60 3.13 1.76 -2.20
C THR A 60 2.00 2.41 -3.01
N ASN A 61 2.17 3.67 -3.35
CA ASN A 61 1.30 4.37 -4.30
C ASN A 61 1.63 4.07 -5.77
N GLY A 62 2.65 3.24 -6.03
CA GLY A 62 3.03 2.80 -7.37
C GLY A 62 3.65 3.86 -8.27
N THR A 63 4.02 5.04 -7.77
CA THR A 63 4.53 6.13 -8.64
C THR A 63 6.03 6.07 -8.90
N LEU A 64 6.73 5.05 -8.38
CA LEU A 64 8.17 4.86 -8.54
C LEU A 64 8.54 3.48 -9.10
N PRO A 65 8.11 3.12 -10.33
CA PRO A 65 8.31 1.79 -10.91
C PRO A 65 9.79 1.38 -10.97
N LYS A 66 10.69 2.31 -11.27
CA LYS A 66 12.13 2.03 -11.34
C LYS A 66 12.74 1.61 -10.00
N VAL A 67 12.13 1.98 -8.89
CA VAL A 67 12.57 1.52 -7.57
C VAL A 67 12.12 0.09 -7.35
N LEU A 68 10.87 -0.24 -7.66
CA LEU A 68 10.35 -1.60 -7.56
C LEU A 68 11.11 -2.57 -8.46
N GLU A 69 11.39 -2.18 -9.71
CA GLU A 69 12.17 -2.97 -10.68
C GLU A 69 13.59 -3.29 -10.20
N LYS A 70 14.20 -2.39 -9.41
CA LYS A 70 15.59 -2.53 -8.94
C LYS A 70 15.73 -3.06 -7.52
N LEU A 71 14.64 -3.49 -6.89
CA LEU A 71 14.73 -4.06 -5.55
C LEU A 71 15.45 -5.42 -5.60
N ASP A 72 16.60 -5.53 -4.95
CA ASP A 72 17.34 -6.79 -4.81
C ASP A 72 16.57 -7.81 -3.94
N THR A 73 15.73 -7.31 -3.03
CA THR A 73 14.86 -8.12 -2.18
C THR A 73 13.43 -7.61 -2.30
N LEU A 74 12.53 -8.44 -2.82
CA LEU A 74 11.11 -8.16 -2.88
C LEU A 74 10.42 -8.40 -1.53
N PRO A 75 9.31 -7.70 -1.23
CA PRO A 75 8.51 -8.00 -0.05
C PRO A 75 7.84 -9.39 -0.20
N THR A 76 7.43 -9.98 0.90
CA THR A 76 6.59 -11.20 0.86
C THR A 76 5.23 -10.92 0.22
N GLN A 77 4.74 -9.68 0.35
CA GLN A 77 3.50 -9.23 -0.26
C GLN A 77 3.61 -7.73 -0.59
N LEU A 78 3.29 -7.40 -1.83
CA LEU A 78 3.28 -6.03 -2.36
C LEU A 78 1.84 -5.56 -2.53
N TYR A 79 1.48 -4.50 -1.81
CA TYR A 79 0.23 -3.76 -2.01
C TYR A 79 0.48 -2.55 -2.88
N VAL A 80 -0.27 -2.43 -3.96
CA VAL A 80 -0.30 -1.21 -4.77
C VAL A 80 -1.65 -0.54 -4.58
N SER A 81 -1.62 0.73 -4.17
CA SER A 81 -2.83 1.55 -4.05
C SER A 81 -3.30 1.97 -5.44
N VAL A 82 -4.47 1.48 -5.84
CA VAL A 82 -5.13 1.78 -7.11
C VAL A 82 -6.40 2.58 -6.80
N ASP A 83 -6.21 3.87 -6.45
CA ASP A 83 -7.31 4.72 -5.95
C ASP A 83 -8.06 5.45 -7.08
N ALA A 84 -7.58 5.32 -8.33
CA ALA A 84 -8.18 5.95 -9.49
C ALA A 84 -8.15 5.02 -10.72
N PRO A 85 -9.24 4.97 -11.50
CA PRO A 85 -9.34 4.11 -12.68
C PRO A 85 -8.68 4.71 -13.93
N ASN A 86 -8.49 6.04 -13.97
CA ASN A 86 -7.90 6.77 -15.08
C ASN A 86 -7.18 8.03 -14.62
N LYS A 87 -6.47 8.68 -15.55
CA LYS A 87 -5.66 9.88 -15.26
C LYS A 87 -6.48 11.03 -14.68
N GLN A 88 -7.68 11.27 -15.18
CA GLN A 88 -8.51 12.38 -14.71
C GLN A 88 -8.85 12.22 -13.24
N VAL A 89 -9.35 11.05 -12.84
CA VAL A 89 -9.67 10.74 -11.44
C VAL A 89 -8.40 10.69 -10.59
N PHE A 90 -7.29 10.19 -11.14
CA PHE A 90 -6.01 10.17 -10.43
C PHE A 90 -5.54 11.58 -10.06
N ASP A 91 -5.58 12.51 -11.01
CA ASP A 91 -5.17 13.91 -10.77
C ASP A 91 -6.11 14.59 -9.76
N GLU A 92 -7.40 14.25 -9.77
CA GLU A 92 -8.41 14.76 -8.84
C GLU A 92 -8.25 14.21 -7.41
N VAL A 93 -8.05 12.90 -7.28
CA VAL A 93 -8.05 12.20 -5.99
C VAL A 93 -6.65 12.16 -5.37
N CYS A 94 -5.64 11.70 -6.13
CA CYS A 94 -4.28 11.50 -5.63
C CYS A 94 -3.46 12.79 -5.57
N ARG A 95 -3.75 13.76 -6.43
CA ARG A 95 -3.13 15.12 -6.45
C ARG A 95 -1.61 15.11 -6.32
N PRO A 96 -0.91 14.48 -7.25
CA PRO A 96 0.55 14.36 -7.18
C PRO A 96 1.21 15.76 -7.24
N LYS A 97 1.78 16.21 -6.12
CA LYS A 97 2.35 17.57 -6.01
C LYS A 97 3.71 17.73 -6.73
N TRP A 98 4.48 16.64 -6.81
CA TRP A 98 5.91 16.70 -7.18
C TRP A 98 6.25 15.93 -8.45
N ASN A 99 5.28 15.28 -9.08
CA ASN A 99 5.51 14.42 -10.23
C ASN A 99 4.46 14.67 -11.31
N SER A 100 4.79 15.51 -12.29
CA SER A 100 3.93 15.83 -13.44
C SER A 100 3.61 14.61 -14.33
N GLY A 101 4.33 13.49 -14.18
CA GLY A 101 4.11 12.23 -14.89
C GLY A 101 3.71 11.08 -13.97
N ALA A 102 3.08 11.38 -12.82
CA ALA A 102 2.78 10.37 -11.80
C ALA A 102 1.84 9.28 -12.31
N TRP A 103 0.82 9.63 -13.10
CA TRP A 103 -0.07 8.64 -13.73
C TRP A 103 0.70 7.71 -14.66
N GLU A 104 1.52 8.26 -15.54
CA GLU A 104 2.32 7.49 -16.49
C GLU A 104 3.38 6.61 -15.79
N GLN A 105 3.86 7.02 -14.62
CA GLN A 105 4.72 6.18 -13.79
C GLN A 105 3.90 5.07 -13.09
N PHE A 106 2.71 5.41 -12.60
CA PHE A 106 1.79 4.43 -12.02
C PHE A 106 1.41 3.35 -13.05
N GLU A 107 1.06 3.72 -14.29
CA GLU A 107 0.78 2.75 -15.36
C GLU A 107 1.96 1.81 -15.62
N LYS A 108 3.20 2.32 -15.62
CA LYS A 108 4.41 1.49 -15.74
C LYS A 108 4.55 0.52 -14.55
N THR A 109 4.14 0.94 -13.36
CA THR A 109 4.09 0.02 -12.21
C THR A 109 3.07 -1.08 -12.47
N ILE A 110 1.86 -0.74 -12.91
CA ILE A 110 0.82 -1.73 -13.24
C ILE A 110 1.36 -2.77 -14.24
N ASP A 111 2.02 -2.33 -15.30
CA ASP A 111 2.59 -3.22 -16.33
C ASP A 111 3.80 -4.03 -15.82
N LEU A 112 4.50 -3.56 -14.79
CA LEU A 112 5.63 -4.25 -14.16
C LEU A 112 5.19 -5.39 -13.23
N LEU A 113 4.03 -5.25 -12.56
CA LEU A 113 3.58 -6.17 -11.49
C LEU A 113 3.61 -7.63 -11.88
N PRO A 114 3.13 -8.07 -13.09
CA PRO A 114 3.13 -9.49 -13.45
C PRO A 114 4.53 -10.11 -13.53
N SER A 115 5.58 -9.30 -13.63
CA SER A 115 6.97 -9.79 -13.70
C SER A 115 7.66 -9.94 -12.35
N LEU A 116 7.02 -9.48 -11.26
CA LEU A 116 7.60 -9.50 -9.92
C LEU A 116 7.27 -10.81 -9.20
N ASP A 117 8.30 -11.52 -8.74
CA ASP A 117 8.14 -12.76 -7.97
C ASP A 117 7.77 -12.47 -6.51
N THR A 118 6.57 -11.94 -6.32
CA THR A 118 5.99 -11.63 -5.01
C THR A 118 4.46 -11.67 -5.09
N ARG A 119 3.78 -11.86 -3.97
CA ARG A 119 2.32 -11.80 -3.92
C ARG A 119 1.85 -10.37 -4.12
N ILE A 120 1.04 -10.15 -5.15
CA ILE A 120 0.53 -8.83 -5.53
C ILE A 120 -0.90 -8.63 -5.02
N VAL A 121 -1.14 -7.47 -4.43
CA VAL A 121 -2.49 -7.01 -4.05
C VAL A 121 -2.75 -5.64 -4.65
N CYS A 122 -3.74 -5.53 -5.52
CA CYS A 122 -4.30 -4.25 -5.93
C CYS A 122 -5.33 -3.81 -4.90
N ARG A 123 -5.08 -2.66 -4.24
CA ARG A 123 -5.99 -2.10 -3.24
C ARG A 123 -6.70 -0.89 -3.80
N HIS A 124 -8.02 -0.98 -3.92
CA HIS A 124 -8.88 0.11 -4.35
C HIS A 124 -9.48 0.84 -3.13
N THR A 125 -9.42 2.18 -3.14
CA THR A 125 -10.25 3.00 -2.26
C THR A 125 -11.45 3.49 -3.04
N LEU A 126 -12.61 2.92 -2.76
CA LEU A 126 -13.84 3.22 -3.48
C LEU A 126 -14.54 4.41 -2.83
N MET A 127 -14.84 5.42 -3.65
CA MET A 127 -15.45 6.68 -3.27
C MET A 127 -16.73 6.88 -4.08
N LYS A 128 -17.86 6.86 -3.38
CA LYS A 128 -19.17 7.06 -4.01
C LYS A 128 -19.21 8.41 -4.76
N ASP A 129 -19.84 8.42 -5.92
CA ASP A 129 -19.97 9.58 -6.81
C ASP A 129 -18.64 10.17 -7.35
N VAL A 130 -17.50 9.52 -7.07
CA VAL A 130 -16.17 9.94 -7.54
C VAL A 130 -15.57 8.91 -8.48
N ASN A 131 -15.36 7.66 -8.02
CA ASN A 131 -14.69 6.62 -8.81
C ASN A 131 -15.51 5.32 -8.96
N MET A 132 -16.81 5.34 -8.65
CA MET A 132 -17.67 4.15 -8.64
C MET A 132 -18.72 4.10 -9.76
N SER A 133 -18.61 4.92 -10.82
CA SER A 133 -19.50 4.78 -11.97
C SER A 133 -19.26 3.46 -12.73
N ASP A 134 -20.25 2.98 -13.49
CA ASP A 134 -20.11 1.78 -14.32
C ASP A 134 -18.93 1.86 -15.30
N ALA A 135 -18.62 3.06 -15.78
CA ALA A 135 -17.44 3.30 -16.62
C ALA A 135 -16.15 3.11 -15.82
N HIS A 136 -16.07 3.73 -14.64
CA HIS A 136 -14.90 3.63 -13.75
C HIS A 136 -14.66 2.19 -13.29
N ILE A 137 -15.71 1.42 -12.98
CA ILE A 137 -15.58 0.00 -12.61
C ILE A 137 -14.94 -0.81 -13.76
N LYS A 138 -15.32 -0.55 -15.00
CA LYS A 138 -14.71 -1.20 -16.18
C LYS A 138 -13.25 -0.80 -16.37
N GLU A 139 -12.91 0.46 -16.11
CA GLU A 139 -11.53 0.95 -16.18
C GLU A 139 -10.66 0.35 -15.06
N PHE A 140 -11.17 0.24 -13.83
CA PHE A 140 -10.49 -0.51 -12.75
C PHE A 140 -10.23 -1.96 -13.14
N ALA A 141 -11.24 -2.66 -13.68
CA ALA A 141 -11.08 -4.03 -14.16
C ALA A 141 -10.02 -4.14 -15.26
N ALA A 142 -9.89 -3.14 -16.12
CA ALA A 142 -8.85 -3.12 -17.15
C ALA A 142 -7.43 -2.95 -16.53
N LEU A 143 -7.29 -2.12 -15.49
CA LEU A 143 -6.03 -2.00 -14.74
C LEU A 143 -5.68 -3.29 -14.00
N ASP A 144 -6.66 -3.92 -13.35
CA ASP A 144 -6.46 -5.18 -12.63
C ASP A 144 -6.07 -6.31 -13.59
N ASN A 145 -6.69 -6.39 -14.77
CA ASN A 145 -6.31 -7.38 -15.78
C ASN A 145 -4.87 -7.17 -16.31
N ARG A 146 -4.38 -5.92 -16.35
CA ARG A 146 -2.98 -5.64 -16.71
C ARG A 146 -2.02 -5.98 -15.58
N ALA A 147 -2.42 -5.68 -14.35
CA ALA A 147 -1.64 -5.91 -13.14
C ALA A 147 -1.52 -7.40 -12.76
N ASP A 148 -2.47 -8.21 -13.19
CA ASP A 148 -2.60 -9.66 -12.88
C ASP A 148 -2.33 -9.98 -11.40
N PRO A 149 -3.06 -9.33 -10.45
CA PRO A 149 -2.78 -9.49 -9.04
C PRO A 149 -3.30 -10.81 -8.48
N ASP A 150 -2.64 -11.34 -7.44
CA ASP A 150 -3.16 -12.49 -6.67
C ASP A 150 -4.47 -12.15 -5.93
N PHE A 151 -4.60 -10.88 -5.51
CA PHE A 151 -5.78 -10.40 -4.77
C PHE A 151 -6.15 -8.97 -5.14
N ILE A 152 -7.45 -8.70 -5.14
CA ILE A 152 -8.03 -7.37 -5.19
C ILE A 152 -8.69 -7.08 -3.84
N GLU A 153 -8.23 -6.01 -3.16
CA GLU A 153 -8.81 -5.54 -1.91
C GLU A 153 -9.61 -4.26 -2.15
N ASN A 154 -10.92 -4.34 -2.05
CA ASN A 154 -11.80 -3.18 -2.15
C ASN A 154 -12.09 -2.60 -0.76
N LYS A 155 -11.78 -1.31 -0.54
CA LYS A 155 -12.08 -0.57 0.68
C LYS A 155 -12.99 0.60 0.37
N GLY A 156 -14.04 0.76 1.15
CA GLY A 156 -14.81 2.01 1.15
C GLY A 156 -13.97 3.16 1.71
N TYR A 157 -14.12 4.33 1.11
CA TYR A 157 -13.58 5.58 1.63
C TYR A 157 -14.09 5.86 3.04
N VAL A 158 -13.24 6.44 3.88
CA VAL A 158 -13.60 6.88 5.23
C VAL A 158 -13.30 8.37 5.36
N PHE A 159 -14.30 9.15 5.78
CA PHE A 159 -14.22 10.61 5.92
C PHE A 159 -13.37 11.02 7.13
N VAL A 160 -12.03 10.95 6.98
CA VAL A 160 -11.06 11.26 8.04
C VAL A 160 -9.87 12.07 7.53
N GLY A 161 -9.19 12.77 8.43
CA GLY A 161 -7.95 13.49 8.16
C GLY A 161 -8.11 14.57 7.08
N HIS A 162 -7.06 14.77 6.29
CA HIS A 162 -7.02 15.78 5.22
C HIS A 162 -7.95 15.49 4.03
N SER A 163 -8.45 14.26 3.89
CA SER A 163 -9.42 13.97 2.83
C SER A 163 -10.71 14.79 2.98
N ARG A 164 -11.04 15.23 4.22
CA ARG A 164 -12.19 16.10 4.51
C ARG A 164 -12.13 17.48 3.84
N GLU A 165 -10.96 17.91 3.42
CA GLU A 165 -10.78 19.19 2.71
C GLU A 165 -11.23 19.11 1.25
N ASN A 166 -11.39 17.88 0.72
CA ASN A 166 -11.56 17.64 -0.71
C ASN A 166 -12.72 16.69 -1.04
N LEU A 167 -13.17 15.92 -0.07
CA LEU A 167 -14.27 14.96 -0.20
C LEU A 167 -15.31 15.24 0.89
N ALA A 168 -16.52 14.76 0.68
CA ALA A 168 -17.64 14.91 1.60
C ALA A 168 -17.96 13.56 2.29
N MET A 169 -18.78 13.61 3.33
CA MET A 169 -19.24 12.39 4.04
C MET A 169 -20.11 11.52 3.14
N GLU A 170 -20.79 12.11 2.18
CA GLU A 170 -21.65 11.43 1.19
C GLU A 170 -20.84 10.52 0.24
N ASN A 171 -19.51 10.73 0.14
CA ASN A 171 -18.61 9.90 -0.67
C ASN A 171 -18.20 8.57 0.03
N MET A 172 -18.68 8.35 1.26
CA MET A 172 -18.51 7.10 2.00
C MET A 172 -19.35 5.97 1.45
#